data_ad27243c018b6fa804218a649b22aae7
#
_entry.id   ad27243c018b6fa804218a649b22aae7
#
_cell.length_a   1.000
_cell.length_b   1.000
_cell.length_c   1.000
_cell.angle_alpha   90.00
_cell.angle_beta   90.00
_cell.angle_gamma   90.00
#
_symmetry.space_group_name_H-M   'P 1'
#
loop_
_entity.id
_entity.type
_entity.pdbx_description
1 polymer ?
#
loop_
_entity_poly.entity_id
_entity_poly.type
_entity_poly.pdbx_seq_one_letter_code
_entity_poly.pdbx_strand_id
1 'polypeptide(L)'
;VPRTAPAMATAGPSRPDTAPDTGGRRLPRTLHPVAWWIWALALATAVSRTNNPLLLFLVLAVLGYVITVRRTEAPWARGFKYYLYLALTVVAIRVVFRAVFATGITPHDHFLFSLPHLSTPDWYAGIRIGGPVSLEVLLSAATDGLRLACMLCCIGAANTLANPKRALRVLPGALYELGVAVTVSISVAPQLVQSVQRVHRARRLRAGRAKGFRALRSLVVPVLEDALERSLRLASAMDSRGYGRAGTATRGSRRATGALMLLGMSGLCAGAYGLLDATAPTLLGLPATGVGILLCFGGLRLGGRRVTRTTYRPDPWRFPEWAVAGCGVLSAVLLFGNAGFDAAELNPSIHPLSWPTLPLVPAAAILLAGTAGFLSPPPSPPVRPAVPAQRTEETE
;
A
#
# COMPACT_ATOMS: atom_id res chain seq x y z
N VAL A 1 36.52 74.74 -28.69
CA VAL A 1 35.11 74.71 -28.32
C VAL A 1 34.63 73.26 -28.47
N PRO A 2 34.44 72.49 -27.40
CA PRO A 2 33.89 71.17 -27.52
C PRO A 2 32.31 71.17 -27.44
N ARG A 3 31.68 70.54 -28.40
CA ARG A 3 30.24 70.36 -28.47
C ARG A 3 29.82 69.28 -27.45
N THR A 4 28.97 69.70 -26.54
CA THR A 4 28.25 68.77 -25.62
C THR A 4 27.21 67.97 -26.38
N ALA A 5 27.31 66.59 -26.33
CA ALA A 5 26.29 65.69 -26.80
C ALA A 5 25.14 65.59 -25.75
N PRO A 6 23.86 65.46 -26.18
CA PRO A 6 22.75 65.29 -25.23
C PRO A 6 22.75 63.94 -24.60
N ALA A 7 22.48 63.87 -23.27
CA ALA A 7 22.37 62.70 -22.48
C ALA A 7 21.16 61.84 -22.96
N MET A 8 21.44 60.63 -23.35
CA MET A 8 20.44 59.59 -23.66
C MET A 8 19.79 59.16 -22.35
N ALA A 9 18.52 59.50 -22.16
CA ALA A 9 17.71 59.01 -21.05
C ALA A 9 17.57 57.51 -21.16
N THR A 10 18.20 56.76 -20.24
CA THR A 10 17.98 55.32 -20.08
C THR A 10 16.59 55.10 -19.53
N ALA A 11 15.66 54.67 -20.39
CA ALA A 11 14.39 54.12 -19.98
C ALA A 11 14.66 52.86 -19.12
N GLY A 12 14.40 52.97 -17.83
CA GLY A 12 14.48 51.82 -16.92
C GLY A 12 13.49 50.73 -17.36
N PRO A 13 13.82 49.46 -17.09
CA PRO A 13 12.92 48.37 -17.46
C PRO A 13 11.57 48.60 -16.77
N SER A 14 10.52 48.73 -17.58
CA SER A 14 9.14 48.78 -17.13
C SER A 14 8.87 47.53 -16.28
N ARG A 15 8.54 47.72 -14.99
CA ARG A 15 8.05 46.64 -14.12
C ARG A 15 6.89 45.96 -14.84
N PRO A 16 6.92 44.61 -14.97
CA PRO A 16 5.78 43.93 -15.49
C PRO A 16 4.61 44.22 -14.56
N ASP A 17 3.49 44.59 -15.15
CA ASP A 17 2.23 44.87 -14.50
C ASP A 17 1.94 43.78 -13.46
N THR A 18 1.59 44.22 -12.28
CA THR A 18 1.14 43.42 -11.16
C THR A 18 0.09 42.44 -11.63
N ALA A 19 0.51 41.18 -11.77
CA ALA A 19 -0.43 40.08 -11.93
C ALA A 19 -1.51 40.21 -10.84
N PRO A 20 -2.79 40.06 -11.17
CA PRO A 20 -3.88 40.18 -10.21
C PRO A 20 -3.57 39.28 -9.04
N ASP A 21 -3.57 39.84 -7.84
CA ASP A 21 -3.44 39.15 -6.57
C ASP A 21 -4.56 38.09 -6.49
N THR A 22 -4.30 36.92 -7.04
CA THR A 22 -5.16 35.77 -6.90
C THR A 22 -5.05 35.36 -5.45
N GLY A 23 -5.89 35.98 -4.64
CA GLY A 23 -6.04 35.77 -3.20
C GLY A 23 -5.83 34.31 -2.87
N GLY A 24 -4.79 34.07 -2.12
CA GLY A 24 -4.25 32.83 -1.56
C GLY A 24 -4.98 31.51 -1.85
N ARG A 25 -5.10 31.10 -3.10
CA ARG A 25 -5.55 29.78 -3.47
C ARG A 25 -4.49 28.79 -2.98
N ARG A 26 -4.66 28.38 -1.72
CA ARG A 26 -3.83 27.33 -1.12
C ARG A 26 -3.83 26.15 -2.07
N LEU A 27 -2.64 25.82 -2.59
CA LEU A 27 -2.45 24.66 -3.47
C LEU A 27 -3.19 23.45 -2.89
N PRO A 28 -3.97 22.72 -3.69
CA PRO A 28 -4.73 21.57 -3.20
C PRO A 28 -3.77 20.61 -2.52
N ARG A 29 -4.02 20.38 -1.23
CA ARG A 29 -3.16 19.55 -0.40
C ARG A 29 -3.62 18.11 -0.48
N THR A 30 -2.72 17.21 -0.85
CA THR A 30 -2.95 15.77 -0.77
C THR A 30 -2.71 15.28 0.66
N LEU A 31 -3.58 14.40 1.15
CA LEU A 31 -3.50 13.81 2.49
C LEU A 31 -2.15 13.09 2.71
N HIS A 32 -1.69 13.05 3.95
CA HIS A 32 -0.47 12.34 4.32
C HIS A 32 -0.64 10.82 4.06
N PRO A 33 0.29 10.15 3.36
CA PRO A 33 0.11 8.76 2.94
C PRO A 33 -0.10 7.78 4.09
N VAL A 34 0.53 8.04 5.24
CA VAL A 34 0.39 7.19 6.45
C VAL A 34 -1.04 7.19 6.99
N ALA A 35 -1.81 8.29 6.84
CA ALA A 35 -3.19 8.32 7.30
C ALA A 35 -4.06 7.29 6.54
N TRP A 36 -3.86 7.14 5.23
CA TRP A 36 -4.53 6.13 4.42
C TRP A 36 -4.12 4.70 4.82
N TRP A 37 -2.85 4.49 5.15
CA TRP A 37 -2.37 3.19 5.61
C TRP A 37 -2.96 2.83 6.98
N ILE A 38 -3.00 3.77 7.94
CA ILE A 38 -3.61 3.54 9.26
C ILE A 38 -5.10 3.22 9.09
N TRP A 39 -5.83 3.99 8.28
CA TRP A 39 -7.24 3.76 8.00
C TRP A 39 -7.50 2.39 7.39
N ALA A 40 -6.74 2.01 6.37
CA ALA A 40 -6.93 0.76 5.66
C ALA A 40 -6.54 -0.47 6.51
N LEU A 41 -5.43 -0.39 7.27
CA LEU A 41 -5.02 -1.45 8.18
C LEU A 41 -6.00 -1.61 9.34
N ALA A 42 -6.49 -0.52 9.90
CA ALA A 42 -7.53 -0.56 10.92
C ALA A 42 -8.82 -1.21 10.39
N LEU A 43 -9.23 -0.88 9.16
CA LEU A 43 -10.39 -1.51 8.53
C LEU A 43 -10.12 -2.99 8.22
N ALA A 44 -8.92 -3.38 7.80
CA ALA A 44 -8.54 -4.78 7.61
C ALA A 44 -8.58 -5.56 8.93
N THR A 45 -8.13 -4.98 10.04
CA THR A 45 -8.25 -5.59 11.36
C THR A 45 -9.73 -5.70 11.79
N ALA A 46 -10.56 -4.72 11.52
CA ALA A 46 -12.01 -4.80 11.74
C ALA A 46 -12.62 -5.98 10.96
N VAL A 47 -12.29 -6.12 9.68
CA VAL A 47 -12.73 -7.23 8.81
C VAL A 47 -12.31 -8.60 9.35
N SER A 48 -11.14 -8.69 10.01
CA SER A 48 -10.67 -9.98 10.55
C SER A 48 -11.57 -10.56 11.65
N ARG A 49 -12.45 -9.75 12.24
CA ARG A 49 -13.36 -10.14 13.34
C ARG A 49 -14.69 -10.72 12.87
N THR A 50 -15.04 -10.54 11.59
CA THR A 50 -16.36 -10.92 11.09
C THR A 50 -16.28 -11.88 9.91
N ASN A 51 -17.19 -12.86 9.90
CA ASN A 51 -17.52 -13.72 8.77
C ASN A 51 -18.93 -13.43 8.22
N ASN A 52 -19.60 -12.41 8.73
CA ASN A 52 -20.93 -12.03 8.26
C ASN A 52 -20.82 -11.45 6.82
N PRO A 53 -21.40 -12.12 5.80
CA PRO A 53 -21.27 -11.68 4.40
C PRO A 53 -21.87 -10.30 4.16
N LEU A 54 -22.92 -9.92 4.87
CA LEU A 54 -23.53 -8.59 4.72
C LEU A 54 -22.58 -7.47 5.16
N LEU A 55 -21.88 -7.66 6.29
CA LEU A 55 -20.87 -6.70 6.75
C LEU A 55 -19.66 -6.66 5.80
N LEU A 56 -19.24 -7.80 5.25
CA LEU A 56 -18.14 -7.87 4.30
C LEU A 56 -18.48 -7.14 2.99
N PHE A 57 -19.70 -7.31 2.46
CA PHE A 57 -20.15 -6.52 1.31
C PHE A 57 -20.25 -5.02 1.62
N LEU A 58 -20.69 -4.66 2.83
CA LEU A 58 -20.71 -3.27 3.27
C LEU A 58 -19.29 -2.66 3.30
N VAL A 59 -18.30 -3.41 3.78
CA VAL A 59 -16.88 -2.98 3.72
C VAL A 59 -16.44 -2.76 2.28
N LEU A 60 -16.73 -3.68 1.35
CA LEU A 60 -16.40 -3.50 -0.05
C LEU A 60 -17.07 -2.28 -0.67
N ALA A 61 -18.34 -2.02 -0.30
CA ALA A 61 -19.06 -0.82 -0.74
C ALA A 61 -18.40 0.46 -0.20
N VAL A 62 -18.02 0.49 1.08
CA VAL A 62 -17.30 1.62 1.69
C VAL A 62 -15.93 1.84 1.02
N LEU A 63 -15.17 0.77 0.79
CA LEU A 63 -13.89 0.86 0.08
C LEU A 63 -14.08 1.41 -1.34
N GLY A 64 -15.05 0.86 -2.08
CA GLY A 64 -15.39 1.32 -3.43
C GLY A 64 -15.78 2.81 -3.44
N TYR A 65 -16.61 3.23 -2.50
CA TYR A 65 -17.02 4.63 -2.35
C TYR A 65 -15.82 5.56 -2.09
N VAL A 66 -15.00 5.26 -1.06
CA VAL A 66 -13.85 6.09 -0.70
C VAL A 66 -12.84 6.18 -1.85
N ILE A 67 -12.59 5.06 -2.55
CA ILE A 67 -11.68 5.03 -3.70
C ILE A 67 -12.24 5.86 -4.86
N THR A 68 -13.51 5.70 -5.22
CA THR A 68 -14.10 6.44 -6.35
C THR A 68 -14.09 7.94 -6.12
N VAL A 69 -14.36 8.38 -4.89
CA VAL A 69 -14.39 9.80 -4.53
C VAL A 69 -12.98 10.41 -4.40
N ARG A 70 -11.98 9.63 -3.97
CA ARG A 70 -10.67 10.18 -3.56
C ARG A 70 -9.48 9.70 -4.38
N ARG A 71 -9.65 8.76 -5.32
CA ARG A 71 -8.56 8.36 -6.21
C ARG A 71 -8.07 9.55 -7.05
N THR A 72 -6.77 9.60 -7.25
CA THR A 72 -6.14 10.52 -8.21
C THR A 72 -6.09 9.87 -9.59
N GLU A 73 -5.94 10.65 -10.66
CA GLU A 73 -5.76 10.11 -12.03
C GLU A 73 -4.36 9.52 -12.29
N ALA A 74 -3.55 9.39 -11.26
CA ALA A 74 -2.21 8.85 -11.36
C ALA A 74 -2.20 7.36 -11.79
N PRO A 75 -1.15 6.89 -12.47
CA PRO A 75 -1.07 5.51 -12.97
C PRO A 75 -1.26 4.44 -11.89
N TRP A 76 -0.78 4.67 -10.68
CA TRP A 76 -0.91 3.74 -9.56
C TRP A 76 -2.36 3.66 -9.02
N ALA A 77 -3.15 4.73 -9.16
CA ALA A 77 -4.53 4.77 -8.71
C ALA A 77 -5.45 3.86 -9.54
N ARG A 78 -5.04 3.47 -10.75
CA ARG A 78 -5.75 2.49 -11.58
C ARG A 78 -5.50 1.06 -11.14
N GLY A 79 -4.58 0.85 -10.21
CA GLY A 79 -4.18 -0.46 -9.73
C GLY A 79 -5.27 -1.21 -8.95
N PHE A 80 -6.28 -0.54 -8.39
CA PHE A 80 -7.30 -1.17 -7.57
C PHE A 80 -8.05 -2.31 -8.25
N LYS A 81 -8.29 -2.21 -9.55
CA LYS A 81 -8.93 -3.27 -10.33
C LYS A 81 -8.18 -4.61 -10.26
N TYR A 82 -6.84 -4.57 -10.18
CA TYR A 82 -6.03 -5.79 -10.05
C TYR A 82 -6.21 -6.43 -8.67
N TYR A 83 -6.38 -5.62 -7.61
CA TYR A 83 -6.71 -6.14 -6.29
C TYR A 83 -8.10 -6.76 -6.26
N LEU A 84 -9.07 -6.20 -6.99
CA LEU A 84 -10.40 -6.78 -7.11
C LEU A 84 -10.38 -8.12 -7.87
N TYR A 85 -9.61 -8.22 -8.98
CA TYR A 85 -9.40 -9.50 -9.66
C TYR A 85 -8.70 -10.53 -8.76
N LEU A 86 -7.67 -10.10 -8.04
CA LEU A 86 -6.98 -10.97 -7.07
C LEU A 86 -7.92 -11.43 -5.96
N ALA A 87 -8.73 -10.54 -5.43
CA ALA A 87 -9.74 -10.85 -4.42
C ALA A 87 -10.75 -11.89 -4.93
N LEU A 88 -11.28 -11.71 -6.14
CA LEU A 88 -12.18 -12.67 -6.78
C LEU A 88 -11.49 -14.02 -7.00
N THR A 89 -10.23 -14.03 -7.43
CA THR A 89 -9.43 -15.25 -7.61
C THR A 89 -9.25 -15.99 -6.28
N VAL A 90 -8.99 -15.26 -5.19
CA VAL A 90 -8.84 -15.86 -3.85
C VAL A 90 -10.16 -16.54 -3.41
N VAL A 91 -11.30 -15.88 -3.61
CA VAL A 91 -12.60 -16.48 -3.32
C VAL A 91 -12.81 -17.75 -4.15
N ALA A 92 -12.57 -17.69 -5.46
CA ALA A 92 -12.73 -18.82 -6.37
C ALA A 92 -11.83 -20.01 -5.97
N ILE A 93 -10.55 -19.74 -5.69
CA ILE A 93 -9.61 -20.76 -5.24
C ILE A 93 -10.09 -21.39 -3.92
N ARG A 94 -10.52 -20.60 -2.95
CA ARG A 94 -11.04 -21.11 -1.65
C ARG A 94 -12.23 -22.03 -1.84
N VAL A 95 -13.20 -21.64 -2.66
CA VAL A 95 -14.40 -22.44 -2.94
C VAL A 95 -14.04 -23.73 -3.67
N VAL A 96 -13.18 -23.65 -4.71
CA VAL A 96 -12.72 -24.83 -5.46
C VAL A 96 -11.95 -25.80 -4.57
N PHE A 97 -11.00 -25.31 -3.77
CA PHE A 97 -10.23 -26.15 -2.85
C PHE A 97 -11.14 -26.83 -1.83
N ARG A 98 -12.09 -26.09 -1.26
CA ARG A 98 -13.02 -26.66 -0.29
C ARG A 98 -13.95 -27.69 -0.91
N ALA A 99 -14.35 -27.49 -2.17
CA ALA A 99 -15.14 -28.48 -2.91
C ALA A 99 -14.35 -29.77 -3.20
N VAL A 100 -13.07 -29.61 -3.61
CA VAL A 100 -12.21 -30.77 -3.96
C VAL A 100 -11.78 -31.57 -2.73
N PHE A 101 -11.48 -30.88 -1.62
CA PHE A 101 -11.01 -31.49 -0.36
C PHE A 101 -12.12 -31.51 0.69
N ALA A 102 -13.35 -31.78 0.25
CA ALA A 102 -14.50 -31.85 1.15
C ALA A 102 -14.35 -32.94 2.22
N THR A 103 -14.46 -32.53 3.46
CA THR A 103 -14.36 -33.42 4.62
C THR A 103 -15.75 -33.71 5.16
N GLY A 104 -16.39 -34.76 4.67
CA GLY A 104 -17.62 -35.34 5.28
C GLY A 104 -18.85 -34.43 5.32
N ILE A 105 -20.01 -35.00 5.42
CA ILE A 105 -21.29 -34.32 5.65
C ILE A 105 -21.71 -34.61 7.10
N THR A 106 -22.16 -33.53 7.80
CA THR A 106 -22.86 -33.68 9.08
C THR A 106 -24.35 -34.01 8.84
N PRO A 107 -25.05 -34.61 9.81
CA PRO A 107 -26.45 -35.06 9.62
C PRO A 107 -27.46 -33.97 9.23
N HIS A 108 -27.09 -32.70 9.40
CA HIS A 108 -27.94 -31.53 9.13
C HIS A 108 -27.52 -30.75 7.89
N ASP A 109 -26.54 -31.22 7.11
CA ASP A 109 -26.02 -30.53 5.95
C ASP A 109 -26.87 -30.80 4.70
N HIS A 110 -27.09 -29.76 3.88
CA HIS A 110 -27.77 -29.88 2.61
C HIS A 110 -26.81 -30.40 1.54
N PHE A 111 -27.00 -31.64 1.13
CA PHE A 111 -26.21 -32.25 0.06
C PHE A 111 -26.47 -31.55 -1.29
N LEU A 112 -25.42 -31.20 -2.00
CA LEU A 112 -25.51 -30.66 -3.35
C LEU A 112 -25.10 -31.66 -4.42
N PHE A 113 -23.89 -32.17 -4.35
CA PHE A 113 -23.35 -33.18 -5.29
C PHE A 113 -22.18 -33.93 -4.68
N SER A 114 -21.84 -35.08 -5.26
CA SER A 114 -20.67 -35.86 -4.88
C SER A 114 -19.62 -35.85 -5.98
N LEU A 115 -18.37 -35.53 -5.61
CA LEU A 115 -17.22 -35.71 -6.49
C LEU A 115 -16.75 -37.18 -6.42
N PRO A 116 -16.22 -37.75 -7.53
CA PRO A 116 -15.64 -39.07 -7.54
C PRO A 116 -14.60 -39.25 -6.43
N HIS A 117 -14.70 -40.37 -5.70
CA HIS A 117 -13.75 -40.72 -4.65
C HIS A 117 -12.45 -41.18 -5.29
N LEU A 118 -11.35 -40.49 -5.03
CA LEU A 118 -10.01 -40.96 -5.29
C LEU A 118 -9.51 -41.65 -4.00
N SER A 119 -9.41 -42.99 -4.01
CA SER A 119 -8.76 -43.71 -2.93
C SER A 119 -7.28 -43.35 -2.88
N THR A 120 -6.90 -42.58 -1.89
CA THR A 120 -5.47 -42.24 -1.66
C THR A 120 -4.81 -43.40 -0.92
N PRO A 121 -3.56 -43.78 -1.26
CA PRO A 121 -2.81 -44.79 -0.53
C PRO A 121 -2.66 -44.45 0.96
N ASP A 122 -2.59 -45.43 1.84
CA ASP A 122 -2.55 -45.27 3.31
C ASP A 122 -1.41 -44.40 3.85
N TRP A 123 -0.33 -44.23 3.07
CA TRP A 123 0.79 -43.34 3.44
C TRP A 123 0.51 -41.84 3.21
N TYR A 124 -0.60 -41.49 2.57
CA TYR A 124 -0.99 -40.11 2.28
C TYR A 124 -1.86 -39.49 3.40
N ALA A 125 -1.48 -39.75 4.62
CA ALA A 125 -1.93 -39.10 5.87
C ALA A 125 -3.33 -38.43 5.84
N GLY A 126 -4.38 -39.14 5.46
CA GLY A 126 -5.76 -38.68 5.67
C GLY A 126 -6.29 -37.59 4.74
N ILE A 127 -5.59 -37.21 3.70
CA ILE A 127 -6.12 -36.29 2.69
C ILE A 127 -7.12 -37.02 1.80
N ARG A 128 -8.39 -36.73 1.97
CA ARG A 128 -9.46 -37.26 1.11
C ARG A 128 -9.68 -36.29 -0.06
N ILE A 129 -9.53 -36.80 -1.28
CA ILE A 129 -9.80 -36.05 -2.51
C ILE A 129 -11.15 -36.54 -3.06
N GLY A 130 -12.09 -35.58 -3.22
CA GLY A 130 -13.46 -35.90 -3.60
C GLY A 130 -14.33 -36.30 -2.39
N GLY A 131 -15.58 -36.57 -2.66
CA GLY A 131 -16.58 -36.88 -1.66
C GLY A 131 -17.84 -36.03 -1.78
N PRO A 132 -18.78 -36.18 -0.85
CA PRO A 132 -20.00 -35.40 -0.85
C PRO A 132 -19.72 -33.92 -0.47
N VAL A 133 -20.26 -33.01 -1.25
CA VAL A 133 -20.14 -31.55 -1.04
C VAL A 133 -21.48 -31.03 -0.56
N SER A 134 -21.48 -30.33 0.59
CA SER A 134 -22.66 -29.68 1.14
C SER A 134 -22.68 -28.16 0.82
N LEU A 135 -23.85 -27.56 0.84
CA LEU A 135 -24.05 -26.13 0.65
C LEU A 135 -23.33 -25.34 1.75
N GLU A 136 -23.40 -25.81 2.99
CA GLU A 136 -22.79 -25.18 4.16
C GLU A 136 -21.28 -25.09 4.02
N VAL A 137 -20.65 -26.15 3.52
CA VAL A 137 -19.20 -26.19 3.26
C VAL A 137 -18.79 -25.17 2.19
N LEU A 138 -19.58 -25.03 1.12
CA LEU A 138 -19.29 -24.03 0.07
C LEU A 138 -19.54 -22.61 0.56
N LEU A 139 -20.61 -22.38 1.32
CA LEU A 139 -20.88 -21.06 1.89
C LEU A 139 -19.81 -20.64 2.89
N SER A 140 -19.34 -21.57 3.75
CA SER A 140 -18.24 -21.28 4.67
C SER A 140 -16.96 -20.91 3.92
N ALA A 141 -16.63 -21.64 2.86
CA ALA A 141 -15.47 -21.34 2.03
C ALA A 141 -15.61 -19.99 1.31
N ALA A 142 -16.80 -19.67 0.84
CA ALA A 142 -17.10 -18.39 0.16
C ALA A 142 -16.99 -17.22 1.14
N THR A 143 -17.54 -17.32 2.36
CA THR A 143 -17.44 -16.26 3.37
C THR A 143 -16.02 -16.07 3.89
N ASP A 144 -15.28 -17.15 4.14
CA ASP A 144 -13.86 -17.09 4.48
C ASP A 144 -13.03 -16.49 3.35
N GLY A 145 -13.32 -16.88 2.10
CA GLY A 145 -12.71 -16.29 0.91
C GLY A 145 -13.01 -14.81 0.78
N LEU A 146 -14.27 -14.41 1.00
CA LEU A 146 -14.72 -13.02 0.95
C LEU A 146 -14.04 -12.18 2.04
N ARG A 147 -13.86 -12.72 3.25
CA ARG A 147 -13.11 -12.05 4.32
C ARG A 147 -11.67 -11.74 3.90
N LEU A 148 -10.96 -12.72 3.35
CA LEU A 148 -9.60 -12.51 2.82
C LEU A 148 -9.59 -11.52 1.64
N ALA A 149 -10.57 -11.62 0.75
CA ALA A 149 -10.76 -10.69 -0.36
C ALA A 149 -10.93 -9.25 0.14
N CYS A 150 -11.75 -9.02 1.17
CA CYS A 150 -11.92 -7.71 1.79
C CYS A 150 -10.61 -7.18 2.39
N MET A 151 -9.84 -8.03 3.09
CA MET A 151 -8.52 -7.63 3.62
C MET A 151 -7.56 -7.22 2.50
N LEU A 152 -7.51 -7.98 1.39
CA LEU A 152 -6.72 -7.63 0.21
C LEU A 152 -7.19 -6.32 -0.42
N CYS A 153 -8.50 -6.08 -0.50
CA CYS A 153 -9.06 -4.83 -0.99
C CYS A 153 -8.72 -3.65 -0.08
N CYS A 154 -8.63 -3.82 1.24
CA CYS A 154 -8.16 -2.78 2.16
C CYS A 154 -6.71 -2.38 1.85
N ILE A 155 -5.81 -3.35 1.65
CA ILE A 155 -4.43 -3.10 1.23
C ILE A 155 -4.39 -2.43 -0.15
N GLY A 156 -5.23 -2.89 -1.08
CA GLY A 156 -5.40 -2.30 -2.39
C GLY A 156 -5.86 -0.84 -2.35
N ALA A 157 -6.77 -0.52 -1.42
CA ALA A 157 -7.23 0.85 -1.17
C ALA A 157 -6.09 1.74 -0.66
N ALA A 158 -5.30 1.27 0.32
CA ALA A 158 -4.12 1.99 0.80
C ALA A 158 -3.14 2.30 -0.34
N ASN A 159 -2.80 1.29 -1.14
CA ASN A 159 -1.88 1.46 -2.28
C ASN A 159 -2.42 2.40 -3.38
N THR A 160 -3.74 2.45 -3.55
CA THR A 160 -4.39 3.29 -4.56
C THR A 160 -4.48 4.75 -4.11
N LEU A 161 -4.78 4.98 -2.84
CA LEU A 161 -4.99 6.31 -2.26
C LEU A 161 -3.67 6.95 -1.80
N ALA A 162 -2.74 6.16 -1.26
CA ALA A 162 -1.44 6.63 -0.83
C ALA A 162 -0.46 6.71 -2.01
N ASN A 163 0.18 7.87 -2.20
CA ASN A 163 1.24 8.01 -3.19
C ASN A 163 2.51 7.28 -2.71
N PRO A 164 2.97 6.22 -3.40
CA PRO A 164 4.09 5.40 -2.93
C PRO A 164 5.39 6.20 -2.80
N LYS A 165 5.65 7.18 -3.69
CA LYS A 165 6.85 8.04 -3.61
C LYS A 165 6.83 8.96 -2.38
N ARG A 166 5.63 9.42 -1.97
CA ARG A 166 5.49 10.21 -0.74
C ARG A 166 5.59 9.35 0.51
N ALA A 167 5.06 8.12 0.48
CA ALA A 167 5.18 7.16 1.58
C ALA A 167 6.65 6.88 1.93
N LEU A 168 7.52 6.73 0.93
CA LEU A 168 8.96 6.54 1.14
C LEU A 168 9.66 7.74 1.82
N ARG A 169 9.13 8.95 1.65
CA ARG A 169 9.69 10.15 2.32
C ARG A 169 9.42 10.18 3.82
N VAL A 170 8.43 9.43 4.28
CA VAL A 170 8.01 9.36 5.69
C VAL A 170 8.81 8.32 6.46
N LEU A 171 9.61 7.50 5.79
CA LEU A 171 10.45 6.49 6.44
C LEU A 171 11.33 7.13 7.53
N PRO A 172 11.46 6.46 8.69
CA PRO A 172 12.36 6.90 9.76
C PRO A 172 13.77 7.15 9.23
N GLY A 173 14.47 8.14 9.79
CA GLY A 173 15.84 8.47 9.36
C GLY A 173 16.81 7.29 9.40
N ALA A 174 16.58 6.30 10.29
CA ALA A 174 17.35 5.07 10.34
C ALA A 174 17.27 4.23 9.05
N LEU A 175 16.16 4.34 8.30
CA LEU A 175 15.92 3.64 7.03
C LEU A 175 16.13 4.55 5.82
N TYR A 176 16.80 5.70 5.99
CA TYR A 176 16.98 6.70 4.93
C TYR A 176 17.66 6.12 3.69
N GLU A 177 18.74 5.37 3.86
CA GLU A 177 19.48 4.75 2.74
C GLU A 177 18.60 3.79 1.95
N LEU A 178 17.81 2.96 2.65
CA LEU A 178 16.82 2.10 2.01
C LEU A 178 15.75 2.92 1.28
N GLY A 179 15.25 3.99 1.89
CA GLY A 179 14.28 4.89 1.27
C GLY A 179 14.81 5.53 -0.02
N VAL A 180 16.08 5.94 -0.04
CA VAL A 180 16.76 6.45 -1.23
C VAL A 180 16.90 5.37 -2.28
N ALA A 181 17.40 4.18 -1.92
CA ALA A 181 17.57 3.06 -2.84
C ALA A 181 16.24 2.66 -3.51
N VAL A 182 15.16 2.54 -2.73
CA VAL A 182 13.82 2.23 -3.26
C VAL A 182 13.29 3.36 -4.14
N THR A 183 13.49 4.62 -3.77
CA THR A 183 13.05 5.78 -4.57
C THR A 183 13.77 5.82 -5.91
N VAL A 184 15.08 5.57 -5.91
CA VAL A 184 15.90 5.44 -7.13
C VAL A 184 15.38 4.29 -7.99
N SER A 185 15.17 3.11 -7.40
CA SER A 185 14.66 1.92 -8.10
C SER A 185 13.31 2.17 -8.78
N ILE A 186 12.36 2.80 -8.08
CA ILE A 186 11.04 3.16 -8.64
C ILE A 186 11.16 4.17 -9.78
N SER A 187 12.15 5.06 -9.74
CA SER A 187 12.37 6.04 -10.80
C SER A 187 13.12 5.47 -12.00
N VAL A 188 14.01 4.49 -11.79
CA VAL A 188 14.80 3.83 -12.82
C VAL A 188 14.02 2.74 -13.55
N ALA A 189 13.11 2.03 -12.86
CA ALA A 189 12.33 0.95 -13.46
C ALA A 189 11.61 1.32 -14.78
N PRO A 190 10.88 2.46 -14.90
CA PRO A 190 10.29 2.88 -16.17
C PRO A 190 11.32 3.17 -17.26
N GLN A 191 12.51 3.65 -16.88
CA GLN A 191 13.59 3.94 -17.83
C GLN A 191 14.19 2.65 -18.38
N LEU A 192 14.32 1.60 -17.56
CA LEU A 192 14.74 0.27 -18.02
C LEU A 192 13.73 -0.30 -19.01
N VAL A 193 12.42 -0.18 -18.75
CA VAL A 193 11.38 -0.61 -19.69
C VAL A 193 11.51 0.13 -21.04
N GLN A 194 11.76 1.43 -21.01
CA GLN A 194 11.99 2.22 -22.23
C GLN A 194 13.27 1.79 -22.95
N SER A 195 14.35 1.46 -22.22
CA SER A 195 15.58 0.93 -22.80
C SER A 195 15.34 -0.40 -23.51
N VAL A 196 14.67 -1.34 -22.86
CA VAL A 196 14.25 -2.62 -23.48
C VAL A 196 13.44 -2.38 -24.76
N GLN A 197 12.49 -1.48 -24.73
CA GLN A 197 11.66 -1.14 -25.91
C GLN A 197 12.49 -0.52 -27.05
N ARG A 198 13.47 0.35 -26.73
CA ARG A 198 14.38 0.94 -27.73
C ARG A 198 15.24 -0.15 -28.38
N VAL A 199 15.88 -0.99 -27.58
CA VAL A 199 16.72 -2.10 -28.09
C VAL A 199 15.89 -3.08 -28.92
N HIS A 200 14.69 -3.41 -28.46
CA HIS A 200 13.77 -4.28 -29.19
C HIS A 200 13.34 -3.69 -30.54
N ARG A 201 13.02 -2.40 -30.60
CA ARG A 201 12.72 -1.68 -31.85
C ARG A 201 13.92 -1.64 -32.81
N ALA A 202 15.11 -1.29 -32.29
CA ALA A 202 16.33 -1.25 -33.09
C ALA A 202 16.68 -2.62 -33.71
N ARG A 203 16.45 -3.70 -32.95
CA ARG A 203 16.62 -5.08 -33.48
C ARG A 203 15.66 -5.43 -34.59
N ARG A 204 14.39 -5.03 -34.47
CA ARG A 204 13.39 -5.24 -35.55
C ARG A 204 13.81 -4.57 -36.86
N LEU A 205 14.37 -3.38 -36.78
CA LEU A 205 14.86 -2.64 -37.95
C LEU A 205 16.09 -3.26 -38.61
N ARG A 206 16.95 -3.94 -37.83
CA ARG A 206 18.14 -4.62 -38.33
C ARG A 206 17.91 -6.03 -38.88
N ALA A 207 16.64 -6.41 -39.08
CA ALA A 207 16.22 -7.73 -39.59
C ALA A 207 16.83 -8.97 -38.88
N GLY A 208 17.30 -8.79 -37.66
CA GLY A 208 17.94 -9.82 -36.85
C GLY A 208 16.93 -10.85 -36.34
N ARG A 209 16.79 -11.99 -37.05
CA ARG A 209 15.96 -13.15 -36.64
C ARG A 209 16.72 -14.10 -35.69
N ALA A 210 17.43 -13.56 -34.70
CA ALA A 210 17.98 -14.43 -33.68
C ALA A 210 16.85 -15.10 -32.90
N LYS A 211 16.85 -16.45 -32.83
CA LYS A 211 15.86 -17.24 -32.08
C LYS A 211 16.49 -17.82 -30.82
N GLY A 212 15.66 -18.10 -29.80
CA GLY A 212 16.08 -18.75 -28.56
C GLY A 212 17.01 -17.90 -27.68
N PHE A 213 17.95 -18.54 -27.00
CA PHE A 213 18.85 -17.94 -26.01
C PHE A 213 19.76 -16.82 -26.59
N ARG A 214 20.18 -16.92 -27.85
CA ARG A 214 20.95 -15.86 -28.55
C ARG A 214 20.13 -14.58 -28.71
N ALA A 215 18.82 -14.70 -28.93
CA ALA A 215 17.92 -13.55 -28.99
C ALA A 215 17.80 -12.84 -27.64
N LEU A 216 17.74 -13.60 -26.55
CA LEU A 216 17.69 -13.06 -25.20
C LEU A 216 19.00 -12.34 -24.83
N ARG A 217 20.17 -12.99 -25.05
CA ARG A 217 21.47 -12.39 -24.80
C ARG A 217 21.66 -11.07 -25.54
N SER A 218 21.30 -11.00 -26.82
CA SER A 218 21.45 -9.80 -27.65
C SER A 218 20.48 -8.67 -27.27
N LEU A 219 19.46 -8.94 -26.45
CA LEU A 219 18.59 -7.93 -25.84
C LEU A 219 19.13 -7.50 -24.47
N VAL A 220 19.51 -8.46 -23.65
CA VAL A 220 19.89 -8.23 -22.25
C VAL A 220 21.21 -7.47 -22.13
N VAL A 221 22.23 -7.83 -22.92
CA VAL A 221 23.56 -7.21 -22.82
C VAL A 221 23.51 -5.70 -23.06
N PRO A 222 22.93 -5.16 -24.16
CA PRO A 222 22.86 -3.70 -24.37
C PRO A 222 22.00 -2.97 -23.33
N VAL A 223 20.97 -3.64 -22.81
CA VAL A 223 20.13 -3.05 -21.74
C VAL A 223 20.90 -2.97 -20.43
N LEU A 224 21.71 -3.98 -20.11
CA LEU A 224 22.58 -3.97 -18.92
C LEU A 224 23.69 -2.92 -19.03
N GLU A 225 24.30 -2.77 -20.20
CA GLU A 225 25.31 -1.72 -20.46
C GLU A 225 24.70 -0.32 -20.23
N ASP A 226 23.53 -0.02 -20.82
CA ASP A 226 22.81 1.25 -20.61
C ASP A 226 22.44 1.45 -19.13
N ALA A 227 22.05 0.37 -18.44
CA ALA A 227 21.71 0.43 -17.00
C ALA A 227 22.96 0.69 -16.14
N LEU A 228 24.09 0.03 -16.42
CA LEU A 228 25.35 0.22 -15.71
C LEU A 228 25.90 1.64 -15.90
N GLU A 229 25.93 2.12 -17.15
CA GLU A 229 26.38 3.48 -17.44
C GLU A 229 25.55 4.54 -16.69
N ARG A 230 24.23 4.37 -16.65
CA ARG A 230 23.35 5.27 -15.90
C ARG A 230 23.57 5.18 -14.40
N SER A 231 23.78 3.95 -13.87
CA SER A 231 24.02 3.78 -12.43
C SER A 231 25.33 4.46 -12.01
N LEU A 232 26.38 4.37 -12.84
CA LEU A 232 27.66 5.06 -12.59
C LEU A 232 27.52 6.59 -12.65
N ARG A 233 26.80 7.11 -13.65
CA ARG A 233 26.50 8.55 -13.74
C ARG A 233 25.68 9.04 -12.54
N LEU A 234 24.68 8.26 -12.11
CA LEU A 234 23.90 8.60 -10.94
C LEU A 234 24.74 8.55 -9.67
N ALA A 235 25.57 7.51 -9.50
CA ALA A 235 26.45 7.37 -8.35
C ALA A 235 27.43 8.57 -8.24
N SER A 236 28.06 8.97 -9.35
CA SER A 236 28.98 10.12 -9.37
C SER A 236 28.25 11.44 -9.02
N ALA A 237 27.02 11.63 -9.54
CA ALA A 237 26.20 12.78 -9.22
C ALA A 237 25.70 12.78 -7.77
N MET A 238 25.49 11.61 -7.15
CA MET A 238 25.13 11.49 -5.74
C MET A 238 26.34 11.76 -4.84
N ASP A 239 27.53 11.22 -5.20
CA ASP A 239 28.76 11.43 -4.47
C ASP A 239 29.16 12.91 -4.44
N SER A 240 29.07 13.61 -5.58
CA SER A 240 29.31 15.07 -5.65
C SER A 240 28.40 15.90 -4.75
N ARG A 241 27.19 15.38 -4.43
CA ARG A 241 26.23 15.99 -3.50
C ARG A 241 26.38 15.55 -2.06
N GLY A 242 27.40 14.70 -1.76
CA GLY A 242 27.67 14.19 -0.43
C GLY A 242 26.73 13.09 0.07
N TYR A 243 26.00 12.42 -0.83
CA TYR A 243 25.22 11.25 -0.46
C TYR A 243 26.15 10.10 -0.05
N GLY A 244 25.73 9.31 0.95
CA GLY A 244 26.52 8.17 1.43
C GLY A 244 27.59 8.50 2.48
N ARG A 245 27.81 9.80 2.79
CA ARG A 245 28.69 10.19 3.89
C ARG A 245 28.03 9.80 5.22
N ALA A 246 28.51 8.73 5.82
CA ALA A 246 28.08 8.29 7.14
C ALA A 246 28.46 9.37 8.17
N GLY A 247 27.48 9.87 8.91
CA GLY A 247 27.72 10.70 10.08
C GLY A 247 28.63 9.97 11.07
N THR A 248 29.45 10.72 11.84
CA THR A 248 30.37 10.19 12.84
C THR A 248 29.63 9.59 14.03
N ALA A 249 29.05 8.39 13.83
CA ALA A 249 28.38 7.67 14.90
C ALA A 249 29.42 6.96 15.78
N THR A 250 29.44 7.23 17.09
CA THR A 250 30.28 6.53 18.04
C THR A 250 29.96 5.04 18.08
N ARG A 251 30.97 4.18 18.26
CA ARG A 251 30.78 2.72 18.34
C ARG A 251 29.74 2.32 19.38
N GLY A 252 29.72 3.00 20.53
CA GLY A 252 28.73 2.75 21.60
C GLY A 252 27.29 3.01 21.15
N SER A 253 27.07 4.09 20.44
CA SER A 253 25.74 4.44 19.95
C SER A 253 25.23 3.46 18.86
N ARG A 254 26.13 2.92 17.99
CA ARG A 254 25.77 1.87 17.03
C ARG A 254 25.36 0.57 17.73
N ARG A 255 26.13 0.17 18.76
CA ARG A 255 25.82 -1.00 19.58
C ARG A 255 24.48 -0.85 20.30
N ALA A 256 24.22 0.30 20.92
CA ALA A 256 22.95 0.58 21.60
C ALA A 256 21.74 0.49 20.65
N THR A 257 21.84 1.06 19.44
CA THR A 257 20.77 0.92 18.43
C THR A 257 20.58 -0.51 17.99
N GLY A 258 21.68 -1.24 17.74
CA GLY A 258 21.62 -2.66 17.37
C GLY A 258 21.00 -3.51 18.48
N ALA A 259 21.40 -3.32 19.73
CA ALA A 259 20.83 -4.03 20.87
C ALA A 259 19.33 -3.75 21.05
N LEU A 260 18.90 -2.48 20.95
CA LEU A 260 17.47 -2.13 21.01
C LEU A 260 16.67 -2.79 19.92
N MET A 261 17.20 -2.84 18.68
CA MET A 261 16.53 -3.51 17.56
C MET A 261 16.45 -5.03 17.78
N LEU A 262 17.54 -5.67 18.19
CA LEU A 262 17.56 -7.11 18.46
C LEU A 262 16.61 -7.48 19.60
N LEU A 263 16.67 -6.76 20.73
CA LEU A 263 15.75 -6.97 21.85
C LEU A 263 14.29 -6.69 21.47
N GLY A 264 14.06 -5.65 20.66
CA GLY A 264 12.71 -5.34 20.16
C GLY A 264 12.16 -6.44 19.26
N MET A 265 12.98 -6.96 18.32
CA MET A 265 12.58 -8.08 17.46
C MET A 265 12.36 -9.37 18.24
N SER A 266 13.24 -9.71 19.19
CA SER A 266 13.04 -10.89 20.04
C SER A 266 11.79 -10.76 20.91
N GLY A 267 11.50 -9.55 21.44
CA GLY A 267 10.25 -9.25 22.14
C GLY A 267 9.01 -9.40 21.27
N LEU A 268 9.07 -8.98 20.00
CA LEU A 268 7.98 -9.19 19.03
C LEU A 268 7.76 -10.66 18.71
N CYS A 269 8.85 -11.44 18.52
CA CYS A 269 8.75 -12.88 18.27
C CYS A 269 8.16 -13.63 19.49
N ALA A 270 8.65 -13.29 20.70
CA ALA A 270 8.13 -13.87 21.93
C ALA A 270 6.66 -13.48 22.17
N GLY A 271 6.31 -12.22 21.89
CA GLY A 271 4.95 -11.73 21.98
C GLY A 271 4.00 -12.39 20.96
N ALA A 272 4.44 -12.57 19.73
CA ALA A 272 3.67 -13.29 18.72
C ALA A 272 3.45 -14.75 19.10
N TYR A 273 4.48 -15.43 19.64
CA TYR A 273 4.34 -16.78 20.17
C TYR A 273 3.32 -16.82 21.31
N GLY A 274 3.42 -15.92 22.30
CA GLY A 274 2.49 -15.87 23.42
C GLY A 274 1.05 -15.49 23.05
N LEU A 275 0.82 -14.88 21.89
CA LEU A 275 -0.53 -14.63 21.37
C LEU A 275 -1.11 -15.82 20.59
N LEU A 276 -0.27 -16.69 20.02
CA LEU A 276 -0.68 -17.86 19.24
C LEU A 276 -0.86 -19.09 20.13
N ASP A 277 -0.13 -19.20 21.22
CA ASP A 277 -0.18 -20.33 22.15
C ASP A 277 -1.06 -19.99 23.36
N ALA A 278 -2.22 -20.62 23.45
CA ALA A 278 -3.16 -20.46 24.55
C ALA A 278 -2.60 -20.93 25.93
N THR A 279 -1.53 -21.73 25.91
CA THR A 279 -0.87 -22.24 27.14
C THR A 279 0.27 -21.35 27.62
N ALA A 280 0.67 -20.36 26.82
CA ALA A 280 1.75 -19.44 27.14
C ALA A 280 1.38 -18.51 28.33
N PRO A 281 2.35 -18.14 29.18
CA PRO A 281 2.13 -17.15 30.21
C PRO A 281 1.58 -15.84 29.67
N THR A 282 0.62 -15.23 30.35
CA THR A 282 -0.05 -13.98 29.91
C THR A 282 0.93 -12.81 29.67
N LEU A 283 2.10 -12.85 30.32
CA LEU A 283 3.18 -11.86 30.12
C LEU A 283 3.85 -11.95 28.76
N LEU A 284 3.85 -13.14 28.12
CA LEU A 284 4.44 -13.34 26.79
C LEU A 284 3.53 -12.87 25.64
N GLY A 285 2.25 -12.63 25.89
CA GLY A 285 1.30 -12.16 24.88
C GLY A 285 1.40 -10.64 24.61
N LEU A 286 0.35 -9.92 24.96
CA LEU A 286 0.25 -8.47 24.71
C LEU A 286 1.38 -7.65 25.36
N PRO A 287 1.83 -7.90 26.62
CA PRO A 287 2.92 -7.12 27.23
C PRO A 287 4.24 -7.24 26.48
N ALA A 288 4.66 -8.47 26.12
CA ALA A 288 5.90 -8.69 25.40
C ALA A 288 5.86 -8.05 23.99
N THR A 289 4.72 -8.16 23.30
CA THR A 289 4.50 -7.48 22.01
C THR A 289 4.61 -5.97 22.15
N GLY A 290 3.97 -5.37 23.17
CA GLY A 290 4.02 -3.94 23.44
C GLY A 290 5.43 -3.43 23.71
N VAL A 291 6.17 -4.14 24.58
CA VAL A 291 7.58 -3.83 24.89
C VAL A 291 8.45 -3.98 23.63
N GLY A 292 8.24 -5.04 22.84
CA GLY A 292 8.95 -5.26 21.57
C GLY A 292 8.75 -4.08 20.59
N ILE A 293 7.52 -3.62 20.43
CA ILE A 293 7.18 -2.45 19.57
C ILE A 293 7.90 -1.20 20.10
N LEU A 294 7.84 -0.94 21.41
CA LEU A 294 8.47 0.25 22.01
C LEU A 294 9.99 0.24 21.83
N LEU A 295 10.65 -0.91 22.03
CA LEU A 295 12.08 -1.06 21.83
C LEU A 295 12.48 -0.88 20.36
N CYS A 296 11.75 -1.46 19.43
CA CYS A 296 11.97 -1.25 17.99
C CYS A 296 11.81 0.22 17.61
N PHE A 297 10.76 0.87 18.09
CA PHE A 297 10.51 2.29 17.82
C PHE A 297 11.59 3.18 18.44
N GLY A 298 12.02 2.89 19.67
CA GLY A 298 13.15 3.55 20.32
C GLY A 298 14.45 3.41 19.55
N GLY A 299 14.75 2.20 19.07
CA GLY A 299 15.93 1.91 18.25
C GLY A 299 15.88 2.66 16.90
N LEU A 300 14.72 2.69 16.22
CA LEU A 300 14.52 3.45 14.99
C LEU A 300 14.69 4.96 15.22
N ARG A 301 14.15 5.51 16.30
CA ARG A 301 14.34 6.92 16.66
C ARG A 301 15.78 7.26 16.96
N LEU A 302 16.46 6.41 17.74
CA LEU A 302 17.87 6.61 18.09
C LEU A 302 18.77 6.56 16.84
N GLY A 303 18.51 5.62 15.92
CA GLY A 303 19.17 5.53 14.63
C GLY A 303 18.89 6.74 13.73
N GLY A 304 17.63 7.21 13.71
CA GLY A 304 17.21 8.34 12.88
C GLY A 304 17.76 9.69 13.28
N ARG A 305 18.05 9.92 14.58
CA ARG A 305 18.63 11.19 15.07
C ARG A 305 20.03 11.49 14.52
N ARG A 306 20.67 10.50 13.90
CA ARG A 306 22.06 10.62 13.37
C ARG A 306 22.10 11.07 11.94
N VAL A 307 21.00 11.00 11.24
CA VAL A 307 20.91 11.42 9.84
C VAL A 307 20.44 12.86 9.83
N THR A 308 21.35 13.79 9.57
CA THR A 308 21.03 15.21 9.35
C THR A 308 20.32 15.31 8.01
N ARG A 309 18.99 15.35 8.04
CA ARG A 309 18.16 15.47 6.85
C ARG A 309 17.56 16.85 6.78
N THR A 310 17.88 17.60 5.75
CA THR A 310 17.16 18.83 5.42
C THR A 310 15.87 18.47 4.69
N THR A 311 14.74 18.85 5.25
CA THR A 311 13.44 18.67 4.59
C THR A 311 13.01 20.00 3.98
N TYR A 312 13.09 20.10 2.66
CA TYR A 312 12.70 21.31 1.94
C TYR A 312 11.21 21.67 2.11
N ARG A 313 10.33 20.67 2.21
CA ARG A 313 8.89 20.86 2.41
C ARG A 313 8.35 19.73 3.29
N PRO A 314 8.29 19.95 4.62
CA PRO A 314 7.72 18.94 5.51
C PRO A 314 6.21 18.82 5.24
N ASP A 315 5.71 17.58 5.21
CA ASP A 315 4.29 17.28 5.16
C ASP A 315 3.73 17.26 6.60
N PRO A 316 3.20 18.38 7.14
CA PRO A 316 2.73 18.41 8.51
C PRO A 316 1.46 17.57 8.65
N TRP A 317 1.38 16.80 9.73
CA TRP A 317 0.17 16.12 10.15
C TRP A 317 -0.83 17.15 10.69
N ARG A 318 -2.06 17.15 10.16
CA ARG A 318 -3.13 18.11 10.51
C ARG A 318 -4.44 17.39 10.85
N PHE A 319 -5.49 18.15 11.15
CA PHE A 319 -6.79 17.62 11.50
C PHE A 319 -7.36 16.60 10.50
N PRO A 320 -7.34 16.79 9.16
CA PRO A 320 -7.86 15.78 8.22
C PRO A 320 -7.16 14.43 8.31
N GLU A 321 -5.84 14.41 8.58
CA GLU A 321 -5.07 13.18 8.73
C GLU A 321 -5.50 12.42 9.99
N TRP A 322 -5.68 13.13 11.12
CA TRP A 322 -6.17 12.55 12.35
C TRP A 322 -7.61 12.06 12.21
N ALA A 323 -8.46 12.81 11.52
CA ALA A 323 -9.85 12.44 11.29
C ALA A 323 -9.96 11.15 10.45
N VAL A 324 -9.23 11.04 9.34
CA VAL A 324 -9.23 9.85 8.49
C VAL A 324 -8.64 8.63 9.22
N ALA A 325 -7.49 8.77 9.88
CA ALA A 325 -6.91 7.69 10.67
C ALA A 325 -7.84 7.30 11.83
N GLY A 326 -8.41 8.30 12.51
CA GLY A 326 -9.31 8.10 13.63
C GLY A 326 -10.61 7.36 13.26
N CYS A 327 -11.23 7.67 12.13
CA CYS A 327 -12.41 6.95 11.65
C CYS A 327 -12.13 5.45 11.43
N GLY A 328 -10.96 5.11 10.84
CA GLY A 328 -10.58 3.72 10.67
C GLY A 328 -10.31 3.02 12.00
N VAL A 329 -9.52 3.64 12.87
CA VAL A 329 -9.20 3.09 14.19
C VAL A 329 -10.45 2.93 15.05
N LEU A 330 -11.35 3.93 15.07
CA LEU A 330 -12.58 3.85 15.82
C LEU A 330 -13.51 2.74 15.32
N SER A 331 -13.60 2.54 13.99
CA SER A 331 -14.32 1.41 13.41
C SER A 331 -13.74 0.07 13.90
N ALA A 332 -12.42 -0.10 13.91
CA ALA A 332 -11.77 -1.30 14.43
C ALA A 332 -12.05 -1.48 15.94
N VAL A 333 -11.88 -0.45 16.74
CA VAL A 333 -12.11 -0.50 18.20
C VAL A 333 -13.56 -0.88 18.52
N LEU A 334 -14.54 -0.34 17.80
CA LEU A 334 -15.94 -0.67 18.00
C LEU A 334 -16.23 -2.14 17.67
N LEU A 335 -15.63 -2.70 16.61
CA LEU A 335 -15.82 -4.12 16.28
C LEU A 335 -15.07 -5.07 17.24
N PHE A 336 -13.96 -4.65 17.81
CA PHE A 336 -13.23 -5.46 18.80
C PHE A 336 -13.81 -5.34 20.21
N GLY A 337 -14.40 -4.20 20.56
CA GLY A 337 -14.91 -3.91 21.90
C GLY A 337 -16.20 -4.61 22.25
N ASN A 338 -16.83 -5.33 21.31
CA ASN A 338 -18.13 -6.02 21.49
C ASN A 338 -19.20 -5.14 22.19
N ALA A 339 -19.15 -3.83 21.92
CA ALA A 339 -20.05 -2.88 22.57
C ALA A 339 -21.43 -2.91 21.90
N GLY A 340 -22.41 -3.50 22.57
CA GLY A 340 -23.81 -3.47 22.16
C GLY A 340 -24.22 -4.45 21.06
N PHE A 341 -23.47 -5.53 20.86
CA PHE A 341 -23.84 -6.64 19.97
C PHE A 341 -23.21 -7.95 20.45
N ASP A 342 -23.82 -9.09 20.08
CA ASP A 342 -23.30 -10.40 20.39
C ASP A 342 -22.24 -10.86 19.37
N ALA A 343 -21.22 -11.56 19.84
CA ALA A 343 -20.17 -12.10 18.97
C ALA A 343 -20.74 -13.07 17.91
N ALA A 344 -21.87 -13.69 18.19
CA ALA A 344 -22.59 -14.54 17.24
C ALA A 344 -23.13 -13.78 16.02
N GLU A 345 -23.49 -12.50 16.17
CA GLU A 345 -23.97 -11.67 15.08
C GLU A 345 -22.86 -11.34 14.06
N LEU A 346 -21.61 -11.28 14.54
CA LEU A 346 -20.45 -11.09 13.66
C LEU A 346 -20.10 -12.37 12.89
N ASN A 347 -20.40 -13.53 13.45
CA ASN A 347 -20.06 -14.84 12.90
C ASN A 347 -21.31 -15.73 12.90
N PRO A 348 -22.20 -15.56 11.92
CA PRO A 348 -23.42 -16.36 11.84
C PRO A 348 -23.08 -17.85 11.76
N SER A 349 -23.85 -18.68 12.47
CA SER A 349 -23.65 -20.12 12.48
C SER A 349 -23.92 -20.71 11.09
N ILE A 350 -23.01 -21.55 10.63
CA ILE A 350 -23.14 -22.27 9.36
C ILE A 350 -23.78 -23.65 9.60
N HIS A 351 -23.62 -24.19 10.80
CA HIS A 351 -24.21 -25.48 11.25
C HIS A 351 -25.00 -25.28 12.56
N PRO A 352 -26.34 -25.21 12.54
CA PRO A 352 -27.23 -25.13 11.38
C PRO A 352 -27.15 -23.82 10.63
N LEU A 353 -27.47 -23.83 9.33
CA LEU A 353 -27.45 -22.64 8.49
C LEU A 353 -28.43 -21.59 9.01
N SER A 354 -27.90 -20.48 9.49
CA SER A 354 -28.68 -19.31 9.92
C SER A 354 -28.58 -18.17 8.91
N TRP A 355 -29.70 -17.49 8.69
CA TRP A 355 -29.69 -16.30 7.83
C TRP A 355 -28.85 -15.19 8.48
N PRO A 356 -27.92 -14.58 7.75
CA PRO A 356 -27.10 -13.51 8.29
C PRO A 356 -27.99 -12.30 8.61
N THR A 357 -27.98 -11.85 9.84
CA THR A 357 -28.59 -10.58 10.26
C THR A 357 -27.59 -9.45 10.05
N LEU A 358 -28.08 -8.23 9.82
CA LEU A 358 -27.23 -7.04 9.74
C LEU A 358 -27.23 -6.35 11.11
N PRO A 359 -26.21 -6.54 11.96
CA PRO A 359 -26.14 -5.87 13.25
C PRO A 359 -25.89 -4.37 13.04
N LEU A 360 -26.74 -3.55 13.65
CA LEU A 360 -26.73 -2.09 13.41
C LEU A 360 -25.44 -1.42 13.89
N VAL A 361 -24.91 -1.82 15.05
CA VAL A 361 -23.70 -1.22 15.62
C VAL A 361 -22.45 -1.53 14.78
N PRO A 362 -22.15 -2.79 14.41
CA PRO A 362 -21.07 -3.09 13.48
C PRO A 362 -21.24 -2.43 12.11
N ALA A 363 -22.47 -2.39 11.58
CA ALA A 363 -22.74 -1.72 10.31
C ALA A 363 -22.44 -0.20 10.40
N ALA A 364 -22.91 0.46 11.47
CA ALA A 364 -22.62 1.87 11.72
C ALA A 364 -21.11 2.12 11.88
N ALA A 365 -20.38 1.23 12.56
CA ALA A 365 -18.94 1.32 12.71
C ALA A 365 -18.20 1.23 11.37
N ILE A 366 -18.65 0.37 10.44
CA ILE A 366 -18.09 0.26 9.09
C ILE A 366 -18.45 1.52 8.27
N LEU A 367 -19.68 2.01 8.36
CA LEU A 367 -20.09 3.26 7.69
C LEU A 367 -19.32 4.47 8.20
N LEU A 368 -18.96 4.50 9.50
CA LEU A 368 -18.10 5.53 10.07
C LEU A 368 -16.73 5.55 9.35
N ALA A 369 -16.14 4.41 9.01
CA ALA A 369 -14.92 4.38 8.22
C ALA A 369 -15.12 4.99 6.82
N GLY A 370 -16.34 4.96 6.27
CA GLY A 370 -16.70 5.60 5.00
C GLY A 370 -16.66 7.13 5.05
N THR A 371 -16.82 7.74 6.24
CA THR A 371 -16.73 9.20 6.41
C THR A 371 -15.35 9.76 6.04
N ALA A 372 -14.30 8.91 5.99
CA ALA A 372 -13.01 9.28 5.45
C ALA A 372 -13.09 9.85 4.03
N GLY A 373 -14.10 9.43 3.25
CA GLY A 373 -14.39 9.99 1.93
C GLY A 373 -14.80 11.47 1.97
N PHE A 374 -15.43 11.96 3.04
CA PHE A 374 -15.83 13.37 3.21
C PHE A 374 -14.74 14.19 3.90
N LEU A 375 -14.08 13.62 4.91
CA LEU A 375 -13.10 14.31 5.75
C LEU A 375 -11.77 14.56 5.04
N SER A 376 -11.46 13.79 4.01
CA SER A 376 -10.23 13.96 3.24
C SER A 376 -10.37 15.12 2.23
N PRO A 377 -9.31 15.92 1.98
CA PRO A 377 -9.33 16.98 0.98
C PRO A 377 -9.53 16.41 -0.44
N PRO A 378 -10.17 17.16 -1.36
CA PRO A 378 -10.37 16.70 -2.73
C PRO A 378 -9.04 16.44 -3.45
N PRO A 379 -9.00 15.49 -4.39
CA PRO A 379 -7.81 15.22 -5.19
C PRO A 379 -7.42 16.47 -5.99
N SER A 380 -6.11 16.70 -6.16
CA SER A 380 -5.61 17.79 -6.97
C SER A 380 -6.09 17.60 -8.41
N PRO A 381 -6.59 18.66 -9.08
CA PRO A 381 -6.92 18.57 -10.49
C PRO A 381 -5.67 18.19 -11.31
N PRO A 382 -5.83 17.46 -12.41
CA PRO A 382 -4.73 17.11 -13.28
C PRO A 382 -4.03 18.39 -13.75
N VAL A 383 -2.69 18.42 -13.64
CA VAL A 383 -1.89 19.47 -14.23
C VAL A 383 -2.04 19.35 -15.74
N ARG A 384 -2.87 20.21 -16.34
CA ARG A 384 -2.90 20.30 -17.80
C ARG A 384 -1.51 20.74 -18.25
N PRO A 385 -0.87 20.01 -19.20
CA PRO A 385 0.36 20.48 -19.78
C PRO A 385 0.06 21.86 -20.37
N ALA A 386 0.90 22.86 -20.04
CA ALA A 386 0.79 24.17 -20.66
C ALA A 386 0.85 23.94 -22.17
N VAL A 387 -0.21 24.31 -22.85
CA VAL A 387 -0.23 24.33 -24.33
C VAL A 387 0.91 25.28 -24.71
N PRO A 388 1.94 24.82 -25.45
CA PRO A 388 2.98 25.75 -25.89
C PRO A 388 2.27 26.87 -26.65
N ALA A 389 2.51 28.12 -26.21
CA ALA A 389 1.99 29.27 -26.92
C ALA A 389 2.42 29.12 -28.38
N GLN A 390 1.46 28.98 -29.29
CA GLN A 390 1.72 29.04 -30.71
C GLN A 390 2.39 30.38 -30.95
N ARG A 391 3.67 30.37 -31.33
CA ARG A 391 4.30 31.55 -31.89
C ARG A 391 3.45 31.88 -33.12
N THR A 392 2.67 32.94 -33.02
CA THR A 392 2.18 33.62 -34.19
C THR A 392 3.43 34.07 -34.92
N GLU A 393 3.81 33.32 -35.95
CA GLU A 393 4.70 33.81 -36.99
C GLU A 393 3.93 34.96 -37.66
N GLU A 394 4.22 36.19 -37.20
CA GLU A 394 3.92 37.36 -37.95
C GLU A 394 4.81 37.30 -39.20
N THR A 395 4.19 36.95 -40.30
CA THR A 395 4.71 37.15 -41.66
C THR A 395 4.78 38.66 -41.93
N GLU A 396 5.98 39.17 -42.00
CA GLU A 396 6.35 40.33 -42.85
C GLU A 396 7.13 39.85 -44.08
#